data_296a21db560a55c98f608ee0d710d067
#
_entry.id   296a21db560a55c98f608ee0d710d067
#
_cell.length_a   1.000
_cell.length_b   1.000
_cell.length_c   1.000
_cell.angle_alpha   90.00
_cell.angle_beta   90.00
_cell.angle_gamma   90.00
#
_symmetry.space_group_name_H-M   'P 1'
#
loop_
_entity.id
_entity.type
_entity.pdbx_description
1 polymer ?
#
loop_
_entity_poly.entity_id
_entity_poly.type
_entity_poly.pdbx_seq_one_letter_code
_entity_poly.pdbx_strand_id
1 'polypeptide(L)'
;MFPLRRLLTIILTLTSAAATMAADGQPITPQNAAKLVAEGKAVLVDVREPPEWKDSGVAAPAVLLPMSDFNGEQKLWKPFLAKHKDQQILLYCRSGGRSREVAGVLIKQGVKAANIGTLRDWTNAGLPVRKVE
;
A
#
# COMPACT_ATOMS: atom_id res chain seq x y z
N MET A 1 -20.58 -43.96 39.48
CA MET A 1 -21.23 -43.40 38.28
C MET A 1 -20.76 -41.95 38.14
N PHE A 2 -19.81 -41.68 37.26
CA PHE A 2 -19.23 -40.33 37.08
C PHE A 2 -19.97 -39.61 35.94
N PRO A 3 -20.47 -38.38 36.11
CA PRO A 3 -21.12 -37.67 35.03
C PRO A 3 -20.06 -37.17 34.05
N LEU A 4 -20.26 -37.58 32.81
CA LEU A 4 -19.48 -37.13 31.67
C LEU A 4 -19.68 -35.64 31.46
N ARG A 5 -18.69 -34.84 31.88
CA ARG A 5 -18.66 -33.40 31.55
C ARG A 5 -18.35 -33.27 30.04
N ARG A 6 -19.40 -32.95 29.27
CA ARG A 6 -19.24 -32.54 27.88
C ARG A 6 -18.55 -31.19 27.89
N LEU A 7 -17.27 -31.18 27.55
CA LEU A 7 -16.54 -29.97 27.21
C LEU A 7 -17.12 -29.46 25.89
N LEU A 8 -17.89 -28.39 25.98
CA LEU A 8 -18.35 -27.66 24.81
C LEU A 8 -17.16 -26.85 24.30
N THR A 9 -16.50 -27.36 23.27
CA THR A 9 -15.45 -26.64 22.58
C THR A 9 -16.11 -25.56 21.75
N ILE A 10 -16.10 -24.32 22.26
CA ILE A 10 -16.50 -23.17 21.49
C ILE A 10 -15.40 -22.90 20.49
N ILE A 11 -15.62 -23.28 19.24
CA ILE A 11 -14.75 -22.89 18.12
C ILE A 11 -15.08 -21.42 17.84
N LEU A 12 -14.27 -20.55 18.41
CA LEU A 12 -14.29 -19.12 18.07
C LEU A 12 -13.69 -18.98 16.68
N THR A 13 -14.54 -18.93 15.66
CA THR A 13 -14.11 -18.59 14.31
C THR A 13 -13.75 -17.11 14.29
N LEU A 14 -12.46 -16.83 14.41
CA LEU A 14 -11.91 -15.49 14.23
C LEU A 14 -12.03 -15.16 12.74
N THR A 15 -13.09 -14.44 12.37
CA THR A 15 -13.14 -13.80 11.05
C THR A 15 -12.10 -12.67 11.06
N SER A 16 -10.92 -12.98 10.54
CA SER A 16 -9.88 -11.97 10.33
C SER A 16 -10.37 -10.98 9.28
N ALA A 17 -10.87 -9.82 9.73
CA ALA A 17 -10.93 -8.68 8.85
C ALA A 17 -9.50 -8.34 8.46
N ALA A 18 -9.15 -8.49 7.17
CA ALA A 18 -7.84 -8.16 6.67
C ALA A 18 -7.64 -6.63 6.70
N ALA A 19 -7.29 -6.10 7.87
CA ALA A 19 -6.78 -4.75 7.96
C ALA A 19 -5.44 -4.68 7.24
N THR A 20 -5.24 -3.68 6.37
CA THR A 20 -3.97 -3.44 5.71
C THR A 20 -2.96 -2.98 6.76
N MET A 21 -1.98 -3.82 7.06
CA MET A 21 -0.99 -3.61 8.12
C MET A 21 0.41 -3.52 7.51
N ALA A 22 1.26 -2.70 8.11
CA ALA A 22 2.70 -2.74 7.88
C ALA A 22 3.29 -4.08 8.32
N ALA A 23 4.50 -4.43 7.83
CA ALA A 23 5.18 -5.68 8.17
C ALA A 23 5.44 -5.85 9.69
N ASP A 24 5.48 -4.75 10.45
CA ASP A 24 5.63 -4.73 11.92
C ASP A 24 4.30 -4.80 12.68
N GLY A 25 3.19 -5.03 11.98
CA GLY A 25 1.85 -5.13 12.57
C GLY A 25 1.17 -3.79 12.85
N GLN A 26 1.78 -2.66 12.46
CA GLN A 26 1.19 -1.34 12.64
C GLN A 26 0.23 -0.99 11.50
N PRO A 27 -0.86 -0.22 11.75
CA PRO A 27 -1.68 0.33 10.68
C PRO A 27 -0.85 1.22 9.76
N ILE A 28 -1.10 1.15 8.44
CA ILE A 28 -0.39 1.97 7.47
C ILE A 28 -1.08 3.32 7.33
N THR A 29 -0.66 4.25 8.16
CA THR A 29 -1.00 5.66 8.06
C THR A 29 0.02 6.37 7.18
N PRO A 30 -0.25 7.58 6.68
CA PRO A 30 0.77 8.37 5.98
C PRO A 30 2.05 8.55 6.81
N GLN A 31 1.93 8.79 8.11
CA GLN A 31 3.08 8.94 9.00
C GLN A 31 3.91 7.65 9.10
N ASN A 32 3.26 6.50 9.27
CA ASN A 32 3.93 5.21 9.31
C ASN A 32 4.55 4.86 7.96
N ALA A 33 3.87 5.18 6.85
CA ALA A 33 4.41 5.02 5.51
C ALA A 33 5.69 5.83 5.32
N ALA A 34 5.69 7.11 5.70
CA ALA A 34 6.86 7.98 5.62
C ALA A 34 8.05 7.41 6.42
N LYS A 35 7.78 6.89 7.61
CA LYS A 35 8.79 6.25 8.46
C LYS A 35 9.38 5.00 7.82
N LEU A 36 8.55 4.11 7.31
CA LEU A 36 9.00 2.88 6.64
C LEU A 36 9.85 3.19 5.40
N VAL A 37 9.45 4.19 4.63
CA VAL A 37 10.21 4.63 3.45
C VAL A 37 11.57 5.21 3.85
N ALA A 38 11.61 6.07 4.88
CA ALA A 38 12.85 6.64 5.39
C ALA A 38 13.82 5.56 5.92
N GLU A 39 13.29 4.49 6.49
CA GLU A 39 14.07 3.35 7.00
C GLU A 39 14.47 2.33 5.91
N GLY A 40 14.07 2.55 4.65
CA GLY A 40 14.34 1.63 3.54
C GLY A 40 13.54 0.33 3.56
N LYS A 41 12.50 0.25 4.40
CA LYS A 41 11.64 -0.93 4.54
C LYS A 41 10.50 -0.97 3.53
N ALA A 42 10.17 0.18 2.96
CA ALA A 42 9.10 0.32 1.98
C ALA A 42 9.47 1.31 0.89
N VAL A 43 8.76 1.21 -0.23
CA VAL A 43 8.79 2.17 -1.32
C VAL A 43 7.38 2.72 -1.51
N LEU A 44 7.27 4.03 -1.64
CA LEU A 44 6.00 4.70 -1.90
C LEU A 44 5.82 4.90 -3.40
N VAL A 45 4.64 4.58 -3.91
CA VAL A 45 4.31 4.68 -5.34
C VAL A 45 3.08 5.56 -5.53
N ASP A 46 3.20 6.54 -6.40
CA ASP A 46 2.06 7.30 -6.93
C ASP A 46 1.59 6.62 -8.21
N VAL A 47 0.39 6.05 -8.19
CA VAL A 47 -0.19 5.32 -9.33
C VAL A 47 -1.05 6.19 -10.24
N ARG A 48 -1.09 7.51 -9.99
CA ARG A 48 -1.84 8.44 -10.83
C ARG A 48 -1.17 8.59 -12.19
N GLU A 49 -1.70 9.48 -13.01
CA GLU A 49 -1.18 9.73 -14.34
C GLU A 49 -0.34 11.01 -14.41
N PRO A 50 0.56 11.14 -15.41
CA PRO A 50 1.45 12.30 -15.52
C PRO A 50 0.79 13.69 -15.44
N PRO A 51 -0.39 13.93 -16.07
CA PRO A 51 -1.05 15.23 -15.92
C PRO A 51 -1.42 15.56 -14.46
N GLU A 52 -1.79 14.56 -13.67
CA GLU A 52 -2.12 14.73 -12.25
C GLU A 52 -0.88 15.08 -11.43
N TRP A 53 0.26 14.44 -11.72
CA TRP A 53 1.53 14.74 -11.05
C TRP A 53 1.97 16.18 -11.28
N LYS A 54 1.84 16.64 -12.51
CA LYS A 54 2.20 18.03 -12.88
C LYS A 54 1.27 19.06 -12.26
N ASP A 55 -0.02 18.73 -12.14
CA ASP A 55 -1.03 19.62 -11.60
C ASP A 55 -0.88 19.82 -10.09
N SER A 56 -0.79 18.73 -9.33
CA SER A 56 -0.82 18.77 -7.86
C SER A 56 0.53 18.56 -7.18
N GLY A 57 1.56 18.14 -7.91
CA GLY A 57 2.75 17.57 -7.30
C GLY A 57 2.50 16.16 -6.78
N VAL A 58 3.48 15.59 -6.13
CA VAL A 58 3.47 14.22 -5.60
C VAL A 58 4.07 14.20 -4.20
N ALA A 59 3.80 13.14 -3.43
CA ALA A 59 4.52 12.91 -2.18
C ALA A 59 6.03 12.91 -2.45
N ALA A 60 6.81 13.62 -1.63
CA ALA A 60 8.23 13.85 -1.93
C ALA A 60 9.03 12.56 -2.20
N PRO A 61 8.86 11.44 -1.46
CA PRO A 61 9.59 10.20 -1.71
C PRO A 61 8.96 9.30 -2.76
N ALA A 62 7.84 9.69 -3.40
CA ALA A 62 7.10 8.78 -4.28
C ALA A 62 7.85 8.47 -5.57
N VAL A 63 7.85 7.19 -5.92
CA VAL A 63 8.18 6.72 -7.27
C VAL A 63 6.93 6.86 -8.14
N LEU A 64 7.08 7.33 -9.36
CA LEU A 64 5.97 7.62 -10.27
C LEU A 64 5.76 6.43 -11.22
N LEU A 65 4.72 5.65 -10.97
CA LEU A 65 4.38 4.46 -11.77
C LEU A 65 2.91 4.49 -12.13
N PRO A 66 2.54 4.96 -13.32
CA PRO A 66 1.14 5.16 -13.66
C PRO A 66 0.37 3.85 -13.79
N MET A 67 -0.89 3.88 -13.39
CA MET A 67 -1.78 2.74 -13.54
C MET A 67 -1.97 2.33 -15.00
N SER A 68 -1.87 3.27 -15.94
CA SER A 68 -1.92 2.97 -17.37
C SER A 68 -0.80 2.00 -17.80
N ASP A 69 0.41 2.18 -17.29
CA ASP A 69 1.48 1.21 -17.52
C ASP A 69 1.23 -0.12 -16.82
N PHE A 70 0.68 -0.08 -15.60
CA PHE A 70 0.31 -1.30 -14.85
C PHE A 70 -0.69 -2.16 -15.60
N ASN A 71 -1.69 -1.54 -16.20
CA ASN A 71 -2.72 -2.22 -17.01
C ASN A 71 -2.30 -2.48 -18.46
N GLY A 72 -1.17 -1.92 -18.88
CA GLY A 72 -0.62 -2.06 -20.21
C GLY A 72 0.59 -3.00 -20.24
N GLU A 73 1.65 -2.54 -20.88
CA GLU A 73 2.85 -3.36 -21.12
C GLU A 73 3.74 -3.53 -19.89
N GLN A 74 3.52 -2.77 -18.82
CA GLN A 74 4.30 -2.78 -17.59
C GLN A 74 5.81 -2.54 -17.81
N LYS A 75 6.15 -1.66 -18.72
CA LYS A 75 7.55 -1.30 -19.01
C LYS A 75 8.27 -0.69 -17.82
N LEU A 76 7.52 0.04 -16.99
CA LEU A 76 8.02 0.65 -15.76
C LEU A 76 7.80 -0.25 -14.54
N TRP A 77 6.63 -0.89 -14.45
CA TRP A 77 6.26 -1.70 -13.30
C TRP A 77 7.08 -2.97 -13.13
N LYS A 78 7.33 -3.71 -14.20
CA LYS A 78 8.09 -4.97 -14.11
C LYS A 78 9.51 -4.78 -13.58
N PRO A 79 10.34 -3.86 -14.11
CA PRO A 79 11.66 -3.63 -13.56
C PRO A 79 11.63 -3.10 -12.12
N PHE A 80 10.65 -2.25 -11.80
CA PHE A 80 10.46 -1.74 -10.46
C PHE A 80 10.19 -2.85 -9.44
N LEU A 81 9.26 -3.75 -9.73
CA LEU A 81 8.93 -4.87 -8.84
C LEU A 81 10.13 -5.82 -8.68
N ALA A 82 10.88 -6.06 -9.74
CA ALA A 82 12.09 -6.88 -9.68
C ALA A 82 13.17 -6.27 -8.77
N LYS A 83 13.33 -4.95 -8.81
CA LYS A 83 14.29 -4.21 -7.99
C LYS A 83 13.93 -4.17 -6.51
N HIS A 84 12.65 -4.16 -6.19
CA HIS A 84 12.14 -3.91 -4.84
C HIS A 84 11.48 -5.15 -4.19
N LYS A 85 11.97 -6.35 -4.50
CA LYS A 85 11.41 -7.63 -4.00
C LYS A 85 11.35 -7.73 -2.48
N ASP A 86 12.30 -7.14 -1.79
CA ASP A 86 12.45 -7.26 -0.34
C ASP A 86 11.83 -6.10 0.44
N GLN A 87 11.16 -5.19 -0.28
CA GLN A 87 10.51 -4.03 0.31
C GLN A 87 8.99 -4.14 0.21
N GLN A 88 8.31 -3.51 1.15
CA GLN A 88 6.87 -3.33 1.08
C GLN A 88 6.56 -2.23 0.04
N ILE A 89 5.57 -2.45 -0.80
CA ILE A 89 5.12 -1.49 -1.82
C ILE A 89 3.88 -0.77 -1.28
N LEU A 90 4.02 0.50 -0.99
CA LEU A 90 2.94 1.34 -0.49
C LEU A 90 2.44 2.23 -1.62
N LEU A 91 1.12 2.26 -1.83
CA LEU A 91 0.52 2.90 -2.99
C LEU A 91 -0.52 3.94 -2.56
N TYR A 92 -0.56 5.04 -3.28
CA TYR A 92 -1.64 6.00 -3.16
C TYR A 92 -2.08 6.52 -4.53
N CYS A 93 -3.25 7.11 -4.58
CA CYS A 93 -3.75 7.82 -5.74
C CYS A 93 -4.52 9.09 -5.34
N ARG A 94 -5.45 9.55 -6.14
CA ARG A 94 -6.25 10.75 -5.83
C ARG A 94 -7.36 10.45 -4.81
N SER A 95 -8.12 9.36 -5.04
CA SER A 95 -9.30 9.00 -4.23
C SER A 95 -9.17 7.67 -3.49
N GLY A 96 -8.05 6.95 -3.67
CA GLY A 96 -7.78 5.66 -3.06
C GLY A 96 -8.27 4.44 -3.86
N GLY A 97 -9.10 4.63 -4.89
CA GLY A 97 -9.68 3.53 -5.67
C GLY A 97 -8.68 2.82 -6.58
N ARG A 98 -7.91 3.58 -7.35
CA ARG A 98 -6.88 3.04 -8.26
C ARG A 98 -5.77 2.33 -7.47
N SER A 99 -5.28 2.94 -6.43
CA SER A 99 -4.21 2.36 -5.59
C SER A 99 -4.67 1.10 -4.87
N ARG A 100 -5.92 1.04 -4.44
CA ARG A 100 -6.51 -0.17 -3.85
C ARG A 100 -6.58 -1.31 -4.87
N GLU A 101 -6.97 -1.03 -6.10
CA GLU A 101 -7.04 -2.02 -7.18
C GLU A 101 -5.66 -2.58 -7.51
N VAL A 102 -4.66 -1.71 -7.68
CA VAL A 102 -3.28 -2.12 -7.94
C VAL A 102 -2.73 -2.95 -6.77
N ALA A 103 -2.94 -2.49 -5.52
CA ALA A 103 -2.52 -3.24 -4.33
C ALA A 103 -3.15 -4.63 -4.30
N GLY A 104 -4.45 -4.75 -4.61
CA GLY A 104 -5.16 -6.03 -4.65
C GLY A 104 -4.56 -7.01 -5.65
N VAL A 105 -4.22 -6.56 -6.84
CA VAL A 105 -3.55 -7.39 -7.85
C VAL A 105 -2.16 -7.82 -7.41
N LEU A 106 -1.37 -6.90 -6.87
CA LEU A 106 -0.02 -7.19 -6.38
C LEU A 106 -0.03 -8.21 -5.23
N ILE A 107 -0.96 -8.08 -4.29
CA ILE A 107 -1.12 -9.02 -3.18
C ILE A 107 -1.42 -10.43 -3.70
N LYS A 108 -2.29 -10.55 -4.69
CA LYS A 108 -2.58 -11.86 -5.34
C LYS A 108 -1.35 -12.46 -6.03
N GLN A 109 -0.40 -11.64 -6.43
CA GLN A 109 0.87 -12.07 -7.02
C GLN A 109 1.96 -12.35 -5.99
N GLY A 110 1.64 -12.28 -4.70
CA GLY A 110 2.58 -12.52 -3.61
C GLY A 110 3.46 -11.33 -3.24
N VAL A 111 3.15 -10.14 -3.76
CA VAL A 111 3.86 -8.91 -3.42
C VAL A 111 3.33 -8.35 -2.10
N LYS A 112 4.21 -7.90 -1.23
CA LYS A 112 3.84 -7.16 -0.02
C LYS A 112 3.42 -5.75 -0.41
N ALA A 113 2.13 -5.54 -0.64
CA ALA A 113 1.59 -4.27 -1.07
C ALA A 113 0.50 -3.78 -0.12
N ALA A 114 0.34 -2.47 -0.04
CA ALA A 114 -0.71 -1.85 0.75
C ALA A 114 -1.13 -0.51 0.13
N ASN A 115 -2.43 -0.26 0.17
CA ASN A 115 -3.00 1.04 -0.17
C ASN A 115 -2.94 1.95 1.05
N ILE A 116 -2.29 3.12 0.93
CA ILE A 116 -2.25 4.11 2.01
C ILE A 116 -3.23 5.28 1.80
N GLY A 117 -4.02 5.24 0.74
CA GLY A 117 -5.11 6.19 0.52
C GLY A 117 -4.83 7.24 -0.55
N THR A 118 -4.75 8.50 -0.16
CA THR A 118 -4.76 9.64 -1.08
C THR A 118 -3.60 10.59 -0.85
N LEU A 119 -3.27 11.37 -1.88
CA LEU A 119 -2.31 12.47 -1.72
C LEU A 119 -2.79 13.47 -0.65
N ARG A 120 -4.10 13.70 -0.55
CA ARG A 120 -4.67 14.57 0.49
C ARG A 120 -4.36 14.04 1.90
N ASP A 121 -4.47 12.73 2.13
CA ASP A 121 -4.12 12.15 3.43
C ASP A 121 -2.65 12.39 3.77
N TRP A 122 -1.78 12.27 2.78
CA TRP A 122 -0.35 12.59 2.91
C TRP A 122 -0.12 14.05 3.31
N THR A 123 -0.74 14.98 2.59
CA THR A 123 -0.58 16.42 2.87
C THR A 123 -1.24 16.84 4.18
N ASN A 124 -2.40 16.26 4.53
CA ASN A 124 -3.06 16.54 5.80
C ASN A 124 -2.25 16.04 7.01
N ALA A 125 -1.40 15.04 6.80
CA ALA A 125 -0.45 14.57 7.82
C ALA A 125 0.78 15.49 7.97
N GLY A 126 0.86 16.58 7.21
CA GLY A 126 2.00 17.51 7.24
C GLY A 126 3.25 16.98 6.54
N LEU A 127 3.14 15.97 5.72
CA LEU A 127 4.26 15.34 5.03
C LEU A 127 4.63 16.05 3.73
N PRO A 128 5.91 16.04 3.32
CA PRO A 128 6.39 16.86 2.22
C PRO A 128 5.92 16.37 0.86
N VAL A 129 5.71 17.33 -0.04
CA VAL A 129 5.42 17.10 -1.45
C VAL A 129 6.50 17.74 -2.31
N ARG A 130 6.63 17.27 -3.55
CA ARG A 130 7.51 17.85 -4.55
C ARG A 130 6.75 18.14 -5.84
N LYS A 131 7.24 19.12 -6.58
CA LYS A 131 6.72 19.44 -7.92
C LYS A 131 7.25 18.43 -8.94
N VAL A 132 6.47 18.21 -9.98
CA VAL A 132 6.84 17.42 -11.15
C VAL A 132 6.76 18.35 -12.38
N GLU A 133 7.84 18.43 -13.15
CA GLU A 133 7.92 19.21 -14.38
C GLU A 133 7.64 18.36 -15.63
#